data_292ab9592947b1cee97c3580920cd023
#
_entry.id   292ab9592947b1cee97c3580920cd023
#
_cell.length_a   1.000
_cell.length_b   1.000
_cell.length_c   1.000
_cell.angle_alpha   90.00
_cell.angle_beta   90.00
_cell.angle_gamma   90.00
#
_symmetry.space_group_name_H-M   'P 1'
#
loop_
_entity.id
_entity.type
_entity.pdbx_description
1 polymer ?
#
loop_
_entity_poly.entity_id
_entity_poly.type
_entity_poly.pdbx_seq_one_letter_code
_entity_poly.pdbx_strand_id
1 'polypeptide(L)'
;MADSSVDVVEGCRLPVLRKNQENEDEWPLAEILSVKEIPGRKLYYVHYIDFNKRLDEWVTPDRLDMKKLQFPKKEAKTPTKNGLPGSRPSSPESEVVRVLFLMSAHVSSLIQKRKAESVSLATQVSPATPVPSLPGLAEASQASVYPAVRDTNTFNLKSNARDDHEQLTSLTTNGTARRPMPNQPGRKRKQPPNCGGTDEDSQDSSDGIPSTPRMTGSLVSDRSHDDIVTRMKNIDCIELGRHRLKPWYFSPYPQELTTLPILYLCEFCLKYLKSLKCLQRHLTKCNLRHPPGNEIYRKGTISFFEIDGRKNKTYSQNLCLLAKCFLDHKTLYYDTDPFLFYVMTEYDAKGFHIVGYFSKEKESTEDYNVACILTLPPYQRRGYGKLLIEFSYELSKVEGKTGTPEKPLSDLGLLSYRSYWSQTILEILMDLKPDNGERPQITINDISEITSVKKEDVISTLQYLNLINYYKGQYILTLSEDIVEGHERAMQKRHLRIDSKCLHFTPKDWSKRGKW
;
A
#
# COMPACT_ATOMS: atom_id res chain seq x y z
N MET A 1 -27.04 -28.29 44.92
CA MET A 1 -26.94 -28.64 43.47
C MET A 1 -25.73 -27.92 42.94
N ALA A 2 -24.66 -28.64 42.62
CA ALA A 2 -23.45 -28.04 42.08
C ALA A 2 -23.75 -27.53 40.64
N ASP A 3 -23.64 -26.24 40.48
CA ASP A 3 -23.73 -25.57 39.18
C ASP A 3 -22.47 -26.00 38.40
N SER A 4 -22.65 -26.94 37.46
CA SER A 4 -21.59 -27.36 36.55
C SER A 4 -21.31 -26.21 35.60
N SER A 5 -20.41 -25.30 35.99
CA SER A 5 -19.91 -24.28 35.12
C SER A 5 -19.27 -24.94 33.89
N VAL A 6 -19.96 -24.87 32.76
CA VAL A 6 -19.44 -25.37 31.48
C VAL A 6 -18.25 -24.47 31.12
N ASP A 7 -17.03 -25.03 31.13
CA ASP A 7 -15.84 -24.29 30.75
C ASP A 7 -15.84 -24.02 29.24
N VAL A 8 -15.81 -22.75 28.87
CA VAL A 8 -15.65 -22.31 27.50
C VAL A 8 -14.17 -22.45 27.14
N VAL A 9 -13.90 -23.21 26.07
CA VAL A 9 -12.56 -23.48 25.56
C VAL A 9 -12.38 -22.95 24.15
N GLU A 10 -11.15 -22.89 23.69
CA GLU A 10 -10.81 -22.50 22.31
C GLU A 10 -11.52 -23.39 21.29
N GLY A 11 -12.02 -22.79 20.22
CA GLY A 11 -12.82 -23.44 19.17
C GLY A 11 -14.32 -23.53 19.47
N CYS A 12 -14.77 -23.17 20.65
CA CYS A 12 -16.20 -23.06 20.96
C CYS A 12 -16.84 -21.91 20.18
N ARG A 13 -18.13 -22.07 19.83
CA ARG A 13 -18.93 -21.06 19.15
C ARG A 13 -20.15 -20.70 19.96
N LEU A 14 -20.41 -19.42 20.13
CA LEU A 14 -21.57 -18.91 20.87
C LEU A 14 -21.87 -17.46 20.43
N PRO A 15 -23.10 -16.97 20.66
CA PRO A 15 -23.42 -15.56 20.43
C PRO A 15 -22.67 -14.67 21.44
N VAL A 16 -22.17 -13.53 20.95
CA VAL A 16 -21.44 -12.54 21.73
C VAL A 16 -22.07 -11.16 21.57
N LEU A 17 -22.36 -10.52 22.71
CA LEU A 17 -22.94 -9.18 22.71
C LEU A 17 -21.96 -8.15 22.16
N ARG A 18 -22.42 -7.37 21.16
CA ARG A 18 -21.71 -6.20 20.63
C ARG A 18 -22.70 -5.09 20.26
N LYS A 19 -22.17 -3.88 20.10
CA LYS A 19 -22.94 -2.75 19.55
C LYS A 19 -22.78 -2.69 18.03
N ASN A 20 -23.90 -2.54 17.31
CA ASN A 20 -23.91 -2.27 15.86
C ASN A 20 -23.50 -0.82 15.55
N GLN A 21 -23.57 -0.42 14.28
CA GLN A 21 -23.23 0.95 13.85
C GLN A 21 -24.23 2.00 14.36
N GLU A 22 -25.44 1.60 14.70
CA GLU A 22 -26.53 2.43 15.23
C GLU A 22 -26.56 2.45 16.76
N ASN A 23 -25.53 1.85 17.40
CA ASN A 23 -25.36 1.72 18.85
C ASN A 23 -26.40 0.81 19.53
N GLU A 24 -27.06 -0.07 18.77
CA GLU A 24 -27.97 -1.09 19.26
C GLU A 24 -27.25 -2.38 19.61
N ASP A 25 -27.80 -3.15 20.53
CA ASP A 25 -27.26 -4.44 20.97
C ASP A 25 -27.57 -5.54 19.94
N GLU A 26 -26.54 -6.22 19.45
CA GLU A 26 -26.63 -7.39 18.59
C GLU A 26 -25.87 -8.57 19.16
N TRP A 27 -26.27 -9.79 18.82
CA TRP A 27 -25.70 -11.05 19.30
C TRP A 27 -25.21 -11.92 18.12
N PRO A 28 -24.20 -11.50 17.36
CA PRO A 28 -23.65 -12.33 16.30
C PRO A 28 -22.96 -13.57 16.87
N LEU A 29 -22.97 -14.66 16.08
CA LEU A 29 -22.25 -15.87 16.40
C LEU A 29 -20.75 -15.60 16.30
N ALA A 30 -19.99 -16.02 17.33
CA ALA A 30 -18.54 -15.87 17.35
C ALA A 30 -17.84 -17.16 17.75
N GLU A 31 -16.61 -17.33 17.29
CA GLU A 31 -15.70 -18.43 17.66
C GLU A 31 -14.69 -17.93 18.69
N ILE A 32 -14.50 -18.69 19.77
CA ILE A 32 -13.46 -18.42 20.78
C ILE A 32 -12.11 -18.82 20.19
N LEU A 33 -11.23 -17.87 19.97
CA LEU A 33 -9.89 -18.10 19.44
C LEU A 33 -8.86 -18.29 20.55
N SER A 34 -9.04 -17.65 21.71
CA SER A 34 -8.14 -17.80 22.85
C SER A 34 -8.81 -17.42 24.16
N VAL A 35 -8.30 -17.98 25.26
CA VAL A 35 -8.78 -17.70 26.62
C VAL A 35 -7.59 -17.21 27.45
N LYS A 36 -7.75 -16.09 28.14
CA LYS A 36 -6.73 -15.49 29.00
C LYS A 36 -7.27 -15.35 30.43
N GLU A 37 -6.54 -15.89 31.40
CA GLU A 37 -6.84 -15.70 32.81
C GLU A 37 -5.94 -14.59 33.37
N ILE A 38 -6.57 -13.59 33.95
CA ILE A 38 -5.91 -12.52 34.71
C ILE A 38 -6.41 -12.67 36.15
N PRO A 39 -5.60 -12.36 37.19
CA PRO A 39 -6.06 -12.49 38.57
C PRO A 39 -7.45 -11.90 38.79
N GLY A 40 -8.44 -12.78 39.10
CA GLY A 40 -9.83 -12.44 39.33
C GLY A 40 -10.68 -12.22 38.08
N ARG A 41 -10.17 -12.46 36.85
CA ARG A 41 -10.92 -12.19 35.61
C ARG A 41 -10.52 -13.12 34.47
N LYS A 42 -11.52 -13.73 33.81
CA LYS A 42 -11.34 -14.53 32.60
C LYS A 42 -11.73 -13.68 31.39
N LEU A 43 -10.92 -13.66 30.34
CA LEU A 43 -11.17 -12.93 29.10
C LEU A 43 -11.12 -13.90 27.92
N TYR A 44 -11.96 -13.67 26.92
CA TYR A 44 -12.08 -14.49 25.72
C TYR A 44 -11.78 -13.65 24.49
N TYR A 45 -10.85 -14.10 23.64
CA TYR A 45 -10.63 -13.47 22.34
C TYR A 45 -11.58 -14.11 21.33
N VAL A 46 -12.46 -13.29 20.74
CA VAL A 46 -13.55 -13.76 19.89
C VAL A 46 -13.38 -13.29 18.47
N HIS A 47 -13.66 -14.19 17.53
CA HIS A 47 -13.82 -13.90 16.11
C HIS A 47 -15.30 -13.99 15.74
N TYR A 48 -15.89 -12.90 15.30
CA TYR A 48 -17.27 -12.85 14.85
C TYR A 48 -17.40 -13.53 13.47
N ILE A 49 -18.15 -14.65 13.41
CA ILE A 49 -18.36 -15.41 12.18
C ILE A 49 -19.07 -14.52 11.17
N ASP A 50 -18.63 -14.55 9.89
CA ASP A 50 -19.10 -13.70 8.80
C ASP A 50 -18.74 -12.21 8.90
N PHE A 51 -17.95 -11.82 9.90
CA PHE A 51 -17.42 -10.47 10.03
C PHE A 51 -15.92 -10.41 9.73
N ASN A 52 -15.46 -9.21 9.39
CA ASN A 52 -14.03 -9.00 9.16
C ASN A 52 -13.24 -9.14 10.48
N LYS A 53 -12.13 -9.85 10.45
CA LYS A 53 -11.23 -10.11 11.60
C LYS A 53 -10.76 -8.82 12.33
N ARG A 54 -10.82 -7.65 11.71
CA ARG A 54 -10.52 -6.37 12.36
C ARG A 54 -11.45 -6.05 13.54
N LEU A 55 -12.59 -6.71 13.61
CA LEU A 55 -13.59 -6.56 14.68
C LEU A 55 -13.33 -7.51 15.86
N ASP A 56 -12.39 -8.45 15.71
CA ASP A 56 -12.02 -9.38 16.75
C ASP A 56 -11.50 -8.64 17.98
N GLU A 57 -11.97 -9.05 19.17
CA GLU A 57 -11.67 -8.37 20.43
C GLU A 57 -11.62 -9.31 21.62
N TRP A 58 -11.03 -8.85 22.73
CA TRP A 58 -11.15 -9.48 24.02
C TRP A 58 -12.45 -9.09 24.70
N VAL A 59 -13.26 -10.06 25.09
CA VAL A 59 -14.53 -9.85 25.77
C VAL A 59 -14.54 -10.50 27.14
N THR A 60 -15.37 -9.96 28.02
CA THR A 60 -15.64 -10.51 29.36
C THR A 60 -16.76 -11.56 29.33
N PRO A 61 -16.85 -12.47 30.31
CA PRO A 61 -17.86 -13.53 30.34
C PRO A 61 -19.31 -13.02 30.27
N ASP A 62 -19.58 -11.82 30.76
CA ASP A 62 -20.90 -11.18 30.76
C ASP A 62 -21.43 -10.87 29.36
N ARG A 63 -20.54 -10.79 28.37
CA ARG A 63 -20.89 -10.59 26.96
C ARG A 63 -21.16 -11.89 26.19
N LEU A 64 -21.01 -13.05 26.82
CA LEU A 64 -21.15 -14.37 26.19
C LEU A 64 -22.52 -15.00 26.52
N ASP A 65 -23.27 -15.42 25.48
CA ASP A 65 -24.50 -16.21 25.69
C ASP A 65 -24.15 -17.69 25.92
N MET A 66 -23.83 -18.03 27.19
CA MET A 66 -23.44 -19.38 27.62
C MET A 66 -24.52 -20.44 27.36
N LYS A 67 -25.80 -20.05 27.19
CA LYS A 67 -26.91 -20.98 26.94
C LYS A 67 -26.88 -21.57 25.53
N LYS A 68 -26.21 -20.90 24.59
CA LYS A 68 -26.10 -21.31 23.19
C LYS A 68 -24.70 -21.77 22.81
N LEU A 69 -23.93 -22.26 23.78
CA LEU A 69 -22.57 -22.76 23.57
C LEU A 69 -22.57 -23.98 22.65
N GLN A 70 -21.74 -23.95 21.62
CA GLN A 70 -21.49 -25.05 20.70
C GLN A 70 -20.02 -25.47 20.80
N PHE A 71 -19.80 -26.74 21.10
CA PHE A 71 -18.44 -27.29 21.13
C PHE A 71 -17.92 -27.60 19.72
N PRO A 72 -16.59 -27.51 19.48
CA PRO A 72 -16.01 -27.85 18.19
C PRO A 72 -16.31 -29.31 17.84
N LYS A 73 -16.93 -29.54 16.68
CA LYS A 73 -17.11 -30.90 16.15
C LYS A 73 -15.73 -31.43 15.77
N LYS A 74 -15.33 -32.60 16.27
CA LYS A 74 -14.18 -33.35 15.75
C LYS A 74 -14.47 -33.70 14.30
N GLU A 75 -13.86 -33.00 13.37
CA GLU A 75 -13.93 -33.33 11.94
C GLU A 75 -13.25 -34.67 11.72
N ALA A 76 -14.04 -35.68 11.36
CA ALA A 76 -13.53 -36.91 10.77
C ALA A 76 -12.93 -36.54 9.40
N LYS A 77 -11.64 -36.82 9.20
CA LYS A 77 -10.95 -36.64 7.91
C LYS A 77 -11.65 -37.46 6.85
N THR A 78 -12.48 -36.85 6.03
CA THR A 78 -13.03 -37.45 4.82
C THR A 78 -11.95 -37.43 3.73
N PRO A 79 -11.69 -38.54 3.04
CA PRO A 79 -10.72 -38.55 1.94
C PRO A 79 -11.25 -37.71 0.78
N THR A 80 -10.45 -36.75 0.35
CA THR A 80 -10.70 -35.90 -0.81
C THR A 80 -10.75 -36.77 -2.05
N LYS A 81 -11.92 -36.91 -2.68
CA LYS A 81 -12.06 -37.40 -4.06
C LYS A 81 -11.48 -36.35 -4.98
N ASN A 82 -10.41 -36.73 -5.69
CA ASN A 82 -9.87 -35.99 -6.81
C ASN A 82 -10.94 -35.91 -7.93
N GLY A 83 -11.64 -34.80 -8.01
CA GLY A 83 -12.45 -34.43 -9.17
C GLY A 83 -11.58 -33.57 -10.08
N LEU A 84 -11.35 -34.07 -11.31
CA LEU A 84 -10.75 -33.25 -12.36
C LEU A 84 -11.57 -31.99 -12.57
N PRO A 85 -10.93 -30.81 -12.72
CA PRO A 85 -11.64 -29.60 -13.10
C PRO A 85 -12.10 -29.72 -14.54
N GLY A 86 -13.40 -29.58 -14.75
CA GLY A 86 -13.97 -29.45 -16.08
C GLY A 86 -13.34 -28.28 -16.82
N SER A 87 -13.06 -28.53 -18.11
CA SER A 87 -12.52 -27.57 -19.06
C SER A 87 -13.27 -26.24 -19.00
N ARG A 88 -12.55 -25.16 -18.66
CA ARG A 88 -13.01 -23.80 -18.88
C ARG A 88 -13.28 -23.58 -20.36
N PRO A 89 -14.37 -22.92 -20.76
CA PRO A 89 -14.51 -22.46 -22.13
C PRO A 89 -13.38 -21.48 -22.42
N SER A 90 -12.68 -21.70 -23.52
CA SER A 90 -11.64 -20.83 -24.06
C SER A 90 -12.19 -19.41 -24.19
N SER A 91 -11.50 -18.44 -23.58
CA SER A 91 -11.68 -17.02 -23.86
C SER A 91 -11.47 -16.80 -25.37
N PRO A 92 -12.31 -16.03 -26.04
CA PRO A 92 -12.02 -15.66 -27.42
C PRO A 92 -10.82 -14.68 -27.40
N GLU A 93 -9.66 -15.21 -27.76
CA GLU A 93 -8.49 -14.41 -28.07
C GLU A 93 -8.75 -13.63 -29.36
N SER A 94 -8.45 -12.32 -29.30
CA SER A 94 -8.22 -11.40 -30.41
C SER A 94 -9.36 -11.17 -31.43
N GLU A 95 -10.54 -10.76 -30.98
CA GLU A 95 -11.40 -9.95 -31.83
C GLU A 95 -11.33 -8.49 -31.38
N VAL A 96 -11.08 -7.58 -32.36
CA VAL A 96 -11.22 -6.13 -32.18
C VAL A 96 -12.69 -5.87 -31.91
N VAL A 97 -13.06 -5.87 -30.64
CA VAL A 97 -14.44 -5.63 -30.20
C VAL A 97 -14.75 -4.15 -30.42
N ARG A 98 -15.33 -3.83 -31.57
CA ARG A 98 -15.89 -2.50 -31.84
C ARG A 98 -17.14 -2.34 -30.99
N VAL A 99 -17.14 -1.30 -30.17
CA VAL A 99 -18.26 -0.98 -29.30
C VAL A 99 -19.07 0.14 -29.94
N LEU A 100 -20.32 -0.14 -30.29
CA LEU A 100 -21.24 0.87 -30.79
C LEU A 100 -21.80 1.69 -29.62
N PHE A 101 -21.52 2.96 -29.59
CA PHE A 101 -21.94 3.85 -28.51
C PHE A 101 -23.36 4.39 -28.80
N LEU A 102 -24.34 4.06 -27.95
CA LEU A 102 -25.70 4.57 -28.03
C LEU A 102 -25.93 5.56 -26.89
N MET A 103 -25.87 6.85 -27.20
CA MET A 103 -26.41 7.90 -26.31
C MET A 103 -27.79 8.33 -26.83
N SER A 104 -28.75 8.53 -25.92
CA SER A 104 -29.98 9.25 -26.27
C SER A 104 -29.61 10.71 -26.63
N ALA A 105 -30.35 11.30 -27.58
CA ALA A 105 -30.14 12.71 -27.95
C ALA A 105 -30.23 13.66 -26.75
N HIS A 106 -31.04 13.28 -25.75
CA HIS A 106 -31.20 14.02 -24.51
C HIS A 106 -29.93 14.01 -23.65
N VAL A 107 -29.30 12.84 -23.45
CA VAL A 107 -28.04 12.71 -22.69
C VAL A 107 -26.89 13.46 -23.36
N SER A 108 -26.81 13.40 -24.71
CA SER A 108 -25.83 14.17 -25.46
C SER A 108 -26.00 15.69 -25.29
N SER A 109 -27.26 16.16 -25.30
CA SER A 109 -27.61 17.57 -25.06
C SER A 109 -27.27 18.03 -23.64
N LEU A 110 -27.52 17.20 -22.63
CA LEU A 110 -27.17 17.47 -21.23
C LEU A 110 -25.66 17.61 -21.05
N ILE A 111 -24.87 16.70 -21.59
CA ILE A 111 -23.40 16.75 -21.51
C ILE A 111 -22.87 18.01 -22.18
N GLN A 112 -23.39 18.37 -23.37
CA GLN A 112 -22.97 19.59 -24.06
C GLN A 112 -23.36 20.87 -23.32
N LYS A 113 -24.59 20.95 -22.79
CA LYS A 113 -25.06 22.07 -21.98
C LYS A 113 -24.20 22.30 -20.76
N ARG A 114 -23.87 21.23 -20.01
CA ARG A 114 -23.07 21.31 -18.80
C ARG A 114 -21.58 21.60 -19.06
N LYS A 115 -21.02 21.13 -20.20
CA LYS A 115 -19.68 21.56 -20.64
C LYS A 115 -19.63 23.06 -20.94
N ALA A 116 -20.70 23.63 -21.54
CA ALA A 116 -20.80 25.07 -21.77
C ALA A 116 -20.91 25.85 -20.45
N GLU A 117 -21.68 25.36 -19.47
CA GLU A 117 -21.81 25.98 -18.14
C GLU A 117 -20.49 25.97 -17.36
N SER A 118 -19.72 24.86 -17.41
CA SER A 118 -18.41 24.80 -16.76
C SER A 118 -17.36 25.73 -17.37
N VAL A 119 -17.40 25.93 -18.68
CA VAL A 119 -16.52 26.89 -19.39
C VAL A 119 -16.94 28.34 -19.05
N SER A 120 -18.24 28.63 -18.92
CA SER A 120 -18.72 29.98 -18.56
C SER A 120 -18.40 30.35 -17.11
N LEU A 121 -18.40 29.38 -16.16
CA LEU A 121 -17.96 29.60 -14.76
C LEU A 121 -16.45 29.88 -14.69
N ALA A 122 -15.64 29.20 -15.51
CA ALA A 122 -14.19 29.41 -15.55
C ALA A 122 -13.81 30.78 -16.13
N THR A 123 -14.69 31.38 -16.95
CA THR A 123 -14.48 32.70 -17.60
C THR A 123 -15.00 33.87 -16.75
N GLN A 124 -15.77 33.61 -15.69
CA GLN A 124 -16.31 34.63 -14.78
C GLN A 124 -15.45 34.94 -13.56
N VAL A 125 -14.21 34.44 -13.48
CA VAL A 125 -13.25 34.96 -12.50
C VAL A 125 -12.85 36.35 -12.96
N SER A 126 -13.52 37.36 -12.42
CA SER A 126 -13.31 38.78 -12.67
C SER A 126 -11.89 39.22 -12.45
N PRO A 127 -11.37 40.16 -13.23
CA PRO A 127 -10.06 40.75 -12.99
C PRO A 127 -10.09 41.56 -11.68
N ALA A 128 -9.07 41.34 -10.86
CA ALA A 128 -8.85 42.08 -9.63
C ALA A 128 -8.82 43.57 -9.89
N THR A 129 -9.57 44.34 -9.11
CA THR A 129 -9.55 45.81 -9.05
C THR A 129 -8.14 46.32 -8.79
N PRO A 130 -7.67 47.35 -9.51
CA PRO A 130 -6.34 47.94 -9.33
C PRO A 130 -6.29 48.77 -8.05
N VAL A 131 -5.31 48.48 -7.19
CA VAL A 131 -4.92 49.34 -6.08
C VAL A 131 -4.06 50.50 -6.61
N PRO A 132 -4.25 51.75 -6.15
CA PRO A 132 -3.58 52.92 -6.73
C PRO A 132 -2.07 52.94 -6.43
N SER A 133 -1.33 53.24 -7.46
CA SER A 133 0.11 53.41 -7.51
C SER A 133 0.59 54.67 -6.77
N LEU A 134 1.67 54.53 -5.99
CA LEU A 134 2.58 55.64 -5.65
C LEU A 134 3.90 55.51 -6.42
N PRO A 135 4.54 56.60 -6.82
CA PRO A 135 5.52 56.60 -7.91
C PRO A 135 6.98 56.47 -7.44
N GLY A 136 7.75 55.80 -8.29
CA GLY A 136 9.16 56.08 -8.54
C GLY A 136 10.19 55.28 -7.78
N LEU A 137 10.88 54.40 -8.46
CA LEU A 137 12.31 54.48 -8.74
C LEU A 137 12.80 53.22 -9.49
N ALA A 138 13.73 53.49 -10.39
CA ALA A 138 14.25 52.73 -11.50
C ALA A 138 14.91 51.38 -11.21
N GLU A 139 14.80 50.53 -12.23
CA GLU A 139 15.73 49.51 -12.78
C GLU A 139 16.86 48.94 -11.91
N ALA A 140 16.87 47.59 -11.76
CA ALA A 140 18.01 46.74 -12.12
C ALA A 140 17.64 45.26 -12.08
N SER A 141 17.89 44.59 -13.18
CA SER A 141 17.92 43.14 -13.37
C SER A 141 18.98 42.49 -12.50
N GLN A 142 18.69 41.33 -11.87
CA GLN A 142 19.50 40.09 -11.91
C GLN A 142 19.14 39.05 -10.84
N ALA A 143 19.04 37.80 -11.32
CA ALA A 143 19.42 36.56 -10.68
C ALA A 143 18.92 36.17 -9.25
N SER A 144 18.11 35.16 -9.22
CA SER A 144 17.68 34.41 -8.05
C SER A 144 18.85 33.67 -7.37
N VAL A 145 19.06 33.97 -6.09
CA VAL A 145 19.84 33.13 -5.15
C VAL A 145 19.02 32.99 -3.87
N TYR A 146 18.79 31.77 -3.43
CA TYR A 146 18.09 31.45 -2.19
C TYR A 146 18.90 31.85 -0.97
N PRO A 147 18.30 32.45 0.08
CA PRO A 147 19.01 32.73 1.31
C PRO A 147 18.94 31.56 2.28
N ALA A 148 20.10 31.19 2.81
CA ALA A 148 20.25 30.30 3.96
C ALA A 148 19.81 31.06 5.24
N VAL A 149 18.93 30.42 6.02
CA VAL A 149 18.52 30.92 7.34
C VAL A 149 19.62 30.57 8.33
N ARG A 150 20.24 31.59 8.91
CA ARG A 150 21.09 31.51 10.11
C ARG A 150 20.21 31.65 11.34
N ASP A 151 20.20 30.66 12.21
CA ASP A 151 19.66 30.74 13.55
C ASP A 151 20.64 31.46 14.46
N THR A 152 20.21 32.60 14.99
CA THR A 152 20.80 33.25 16.17
C THR A 152 19.87 33.03 17.35
N ASN A 153 20.29 32.24 18.33
CA ASN A 153 19.81 32.33 19.69
C ASN A 153 20.99 32.22 20.65
N THR A 154 21.39 33.40 21.10
CA THR A 154 22.30 33.65 22.19
C THR A 154 21.61 33.38 23.52
N PHE A 155 22.15 32.49 24.34
CA PHE A 155 22.00 32.57 25.80
C PHE A 155 23.38 32.62 26.46
N ASN A 156 23.60 33.77 27.11
CA ASN A 156 24.72 34.06 27.98
C ASN A 156 24.72 33.17 29.22
N LEU A 157 25.90 32.63 29.58
CA LEU A 157 26.33 32.47 30.99
C LEU A 157 27.85 32.54 31.07
N LYS A 158 28.30 33.53 31.85
CA LYS A 158 29.65 33.82 32.35
C LYS A 158 30.27 32.56 33.01
N SER A 159 31.54 32.27 33.09
CA SER A 159 32.74 33.07 33.39
C SER A 159 33.93 32.11 33.55
N ASN A 160 35.04 32.66 33.32
CA ASN A 160 36.38 32.51 33.91
C ASN A 160 37.49 31.95 33.06
N ALA A 161 38.38 32.88 32.88
CA ALA A 161 39.65 32.89 32.24
C ALA A 161 40.71 31.94 32.83
N ARG A 162 41.64 31.53 31.99
CA ARG A 162 43.08 31.78 32.20
C ARG A 162 43.86 31.46 30.95
N ASP A 163 44.70 32.41 30.65
CA ASP A 163 45.74 32.51 29.63
C ASP A 163 46.70 31.32 29.65
N ASP A 164 47.28 30.95 28.46
CA ASP A 164 48.66 31.22 28.18
C ASP A 164 49.04 30.90 26.72
N HIS A 165 49.83 31.80 26.16
CA HIS A 165 50.69 31.95 24.99
C HIS A 165 51.41 30.66 24.52
N GLU A 166 51.62 30.51 23.21
CA GLU A 166 52.69 30.95 22.30
C GLU A 166 52.58 30.18 20.99
N GLN A 167 52.51 30.82 19.91
CA GLN A 167 53.42 31.20 18.80
C GLN A 167 54.11 30.10 18.04
N LEU A 168 53.78 30.11 16.75
CA LEU A 168 54.60 30.23 15.52
C LEU A 168 55.53 29.04 15.15
N THR A 169 55.42 28.49 13.99
CA THR A 169 56.09 28.79 12.73
C THR A 169 55.98 27.63 11.74
N SER A 170 55.78 28.02 10.53
CA SER A 170 55.89 27.41 9.24
C SER A 170 57.11 26.49 8.97
N LEU A 171 56.97 25.54 8.06
CA LEU A 171 57.71 25.43 6.76
C LEU A 171 57.75 23.98 6.21
N THR A 172 57.21 23.82 5.05
CA THR A 172 57.63 23.06 3.84
C THR A 172 58.62 21.88 3.92
N THR A 173 58.31 20.87 3.14
CA THR A 173 58.94 20.19 2.02
C THR A 173 59.18 18.69 2.16
N ASN A 174 58.65 18.01 1.16
CA ASN A 174 59.15 16.85 0.39
C ASN A 174 60.01 15.73 1.03
N GLY A 175 59.63 14.49 0.73
CA GLY A 175 60.61 13.42 0.65
C GLY A 175 60.04 12.01 0.71
N THR A 176 59.95 11.39 -0.44
CA THR A 176 59.90 9.95 -0.75
C THR A 176 60.74 9.05 0.17
N ALA A 177 60.24 7.85 0.56
CA ALA A 177 60.86 6.55 0.34
C ALA A 177 60.23 5.38 1.13
N ARG A 178 59.89 4.37 0.42
CA ARG A 178 59.84 2.90 0.54
C ARG A 178 60.33 2.20 1.83
N ARG A 179 59.36 1.29 2.32
CA ARG A 179 59.53 -0.12 2.76
C ARG A 179 60.47 -0.46 3.94
N PRO A 180 60.32 -1.66 4.57
CA PRO A 180 59.47 -2.85 4.40
C PRO A 180 58.85 -3.45 5.68
N MET A 181 58.03 -4.52 5.47
CA MET A 181 57.44 -5.43 6.47
C MET A 181 58.47 -6.25 7.27
N PRO A 182 58.00 -6.91 8.39
CA PRO A 182 58.21 -8.35 8.43
C PRO A 182 57.00 -9.18 8.95
N ASN A 183 56.72 -10.25 8.22
CA ASN A 183 56.43 -11.65 8.54
C ASN A 183 55.62 -12.09 9.77
N GLN A 184 54.72 -12.98 9.40
CA GLN A 184 53.89 -13.93 10.13
C GLN A 184 54.63 -14.89 11.08
N PRO A 185 53.85 -15.67 11.93
CA PRO A 185 53.62 -17.06 11.52
C PRO A 185 52.20 -17.61 11.76
N GLY A 186 51.85 -18.57 10.93
CA GLY A 186 50.60 -19.22 10.77
C GLY A 186 50.20 -20.24 11.83
N ARG A 187 48.90 -20.57 11.83
CA ARG A 187 48.36 -21.70 12.54
C ARG A 187 47.55 -22.60 11.61
N LYS A 188 48.01 -23.81 11.46
CA LYS A 188 47.48 -24.93 10.68
C LYS A 188 46.12 -25.41 11.23
N ARG A 189 45.19 -25.69 10.33
CA ARG A 189 43.94 -26.41 10.61
C ARG A 189 44.07 -27.83 10.05
N LYS A 190 43.87 -28.83 10.91
CA LYS A 190 43.85 -30.27 10.62
C LYS A 190 42.55 -30.68 9.92
N GLN A 191 42.70 -31.51 8.88
CA GLN A 191 41.65 -32.37 8.32
C GLN A 191 41.62 -33.71 9.06
N PRO A 192 40.50 -34.40 9.17
CA PRO A 192 40.45 -35.85 9.47
C PRO A 192 40.16 -36.67 8.21
N PRO A 193 40.43 -37.98 8.26
CA PRO A 193 40.79 -38.77 7.09
C PRO A 193 39.65 -39.58 6.47
N ASN A 194 39.90 -39.94 5.22
CA ASN A 194 39.22 -40.89 4.37
C ASN A 194 39.07 -42.30 4.98
N CYS A 195 37.95 -42.98 4.69
CA CYS A 195 37.92 -44.42 4.51
C CYS A 195 37.03 -44.73 3.29
N GLY A 196 37.64 -45.53 2.42
CA GLY A 196 37.21 -45.85 1.10
C GLY A 196 36.44 -47.16 0.94
N GLY A 197 36.16 -47.47 -0.31
CA GLY A 197 35.80 -48.76 -0.90
C GLY A 197 34.33 -48.75 -1.40
N THR A 198 34.05 -48.99 -2.55
CA THR A 198 34.31 -49.75 -3.72
C THR A 198 33.11 -49.74 -4.64
N ASP A 199 33.39 -49.58 -5.88
CA ASP A 199 32.76 -49.86 -7.15
C ASP A 199 31.41 -50.63 -7.20
N GLU A 200 30.47 -50.19 -8.05
CA GLU A 200 30.10 -50.84 -9.35
C GLU A 200 28.98 -50.12 -10.06
N ASP A 201 29.16 -50.01 -11.35
CA ASP A 201 28.39 -49.70 -12.52
C ASP A 201 26.85 -49.74 -12.45
N SER A 202 26.18 -48.73 -13.04
CA SER A 202 25.38 -48.89 -14.25
C SER A 202 24.67 -47.60 -14.70
N GLN A 203 24.94 -47.29 -15.92
CA GLN A 203 24.23 -46.57 -17.02
C GLN A 203 22.91 -45.89 -16.76
N ASP A 204 22.93 -44.61 -17.20
CA ASP A 204 22.02 -44.00 -18.18
C ASP A 204 20.56 -43.75 -17.78
N SER A 205 20.26 -42.49 -17.64
CA SER A 205 19.25 -41.79 -18.44
C SER A 205 19.12 -40.33 -18.00
N SER A 206 19.38 -39.48 -18.94
CA SER A 206 19.07 -38.05 -18.94
C SER A 206 17.58 -37.86 -18.83
N ASP A 207 17.12 -37.33 -17.70
CA ASP A 207 15.85 -36.64 -17.64
C ASP A 207 16.06 -35.31 -16.92
N GLY A 208 15.89 -34.27 -17.74
CA GLY A 208 15.96 -32.89 -17.28
C GLY A 208 14.93 -32.63 -16.19
N ILE A 209 15.39 -32.28 -15.03
CA ILE A 209 14.56 -31.74 -13.97
C ILE A 209 14.04 -30.39 -14.47
N PRO A 210 12.70 -30.24 -14.62
CA PRO A 210 12.14 -28.92 -14.93
C PRO A 210 12.45 -28.01 -13.76
N SER A 211 13.12 -26.88 -14.04
CA SER A 211 13.28 -25.79 -13.11
C SER A 211 11.90 -25.38 -12.61
N THR A 212 11.63 -25.62 -11.34
CA THR A 212 10.42 -25.15 -10.67
C THR A 212 10.24 -23.66 -10.94
N PRO A 213 9.05 -23.22 -11.41
CA PRO A 213 8.76 -21.80 -11.57
C PRO A 213 8.91 -21.13 -10.20
N ARG A 214 9.67 -20.06 -10.13
CA ARG A 214 9.69 -19.18 -8.97
C ARG A 214 8.27 -18.71 -8.72
N MET A 215 7.69 -19.11 -7.60
CA MET A 215 6.42 -18.60 -7.14
C MET A 215 6.55 -17.10 -6.87
N THR A 216 6.00 -16.31 -7.77
CA THR A 216 5.73 -14.89 -7.54
C THR A 216 4.72 -14.78 -6.40
N GLY A 217 4.99 -13.94 -5.46
CA GLY A 217 4.34 -13.42 -4.25
C GLY A 217 2.97 -13.89 -3.75
N SER A 218 2.31 -14.81 -4.39
CA SER A 218 1.10 -15.47 -3.92
C SER A 218 1.41 -16.89 -3.49
N LEU A 219 2.08 -17.03 -2.34
CA LEU A 219 1.95 -18.26 -1.57
C LEU A 219 0.49 -18.35 -1.16
N VAL A 220 -0.25 -19.21 -1.85
CA VAL A 220 -1.48 -19.78 -1.30
C VAL A 220 -1.07 -20.41 0.03
N SER A 221 -1.30 -19.68 1.11
CA SER A 221 -1.14 -20.17 2.47
C SER A 221 -1.99 -21.43 2.55
N ASP A 222 -1.31 -22.54 2.70
CA ASP A 222 -1.96 -23.80 3.01
C ASP A 222 -2.72 -23.57 4.32
N ARG A 223 -4.05 -23.51 4.26
CA ARG A 223 -4.94 -23.16 5.37
C ARG A 223 -4.86 -24.13 6.56
N SER A 224 -4.02 -25.16 6.47
CA SER A 224 -3.86 -26.19 7.49
C SER A 224 -2.95 -25.81 8.66
N HIS A 225 -2.23 -24.69 8.61
CA HIS A 225 -1.31 -24.25 9.68
C HIS A 225 -1.28 -22.73 9.89
N ASP A 226 -2.45 -22.07 9.85
CA ASP A 226 -2.53 -20.76 10.51
C ASP A 226 -2.41 -21.01 12.01
N ASP A 227 -1.20 -20.86 12.52
CA ASP A 227 -0.93 -20.91 13.94
C ASP A 227 -1.91 -19.96 14.65
N ILE A 228 -2.67 -20.45 15.62
CA ILE A 228 -3.71 -19.69 16.35
C ILE A 228 -3.14 -18.34 16.80
N VAL A 229 -1.85 -18.30 17.14
CA VAL A 229 -1.14 -17.08 17.54
C VAL A 229 -1.16 -15.99 16.46
N THR A 230 -1.09 -16.37 15.17
CA THR A 230 -1.09 -15.40 14.06
C THR A 230 -2.49 -14.93 13.67
N ARG A 231 -3.54 -15.57 14.19
CA ARG A 231 -4.95 -15.16 14.01
C ARG A 231 -5.33 -13.98 14.89
N MET A 232 -4.59 -13.76 15.99
CA MET A 232 -4.86 -12.69 16.94
C MET A 232 -3.93 -11.50 16.74
N LYS A 233 -4.46 -10.27 16.83
CA LYS A 233 -3.61 -9.08 16.88
C LYS A 233 -2.75 -9.10 18.14
N ASN A 234 -1.48 -8.84 17.97
CA ASN A 234 -0.47 -8.93 19.02
C ASN A 234 0.04 -7.56 19.52
N ILE A 235 -0.47 -6.46 18.98
CA ILE A 235 -0.09 -5.09 19.36
C ILE A 235 -1.37 -4.32 19.69
N ASP A 236 -1.42 -3.70 20.85
CA ASP A 236 -2.59 -2.95 21.30
C ASP A 236 -2.67 -1.57 20.67
N CYS A 237 -1.54 -0.85 20.63
CA CYS A 237 -1.48 0.52 20.13
C CYS A 237 -0.12 0.83 19.52
N ILE A 238 -0.13 1.57 18.40
CA ILE A 238 1.06 2.14 17.77
C ILE A 238 0.97 3.66 17.85
N GLU A 239 2.02 4.31 18.35
CA GLU A 239 2.18 5.76 18.26
C GLU A 239 3.09 6.10 17.07
N LEU A 240 2.52 6.79 16.07
CA LEU A 240 3.17 7.22 14.84
C LEU A 240 2.96 8.74 14.67
N GLY A 241 3.99 9.53 14.91
CA GLY A 241 3.89 10.99 14.92
C GLY A 241 2.83 11.48 15.89
N ARG A 242 1.81 12.17 15.39
CA ARG A 242 0.68 12.70 16.19
C ARG A 242 -0.47 11.70 16.37
N HIS A 243 -0.38 10.52 15.76
CA HIS A 243 -1.48 9.56 15.71
C HIS A 243 -1.22 8.36 16.60
N ARG A 244 -2.27 7.91 17.29
CA ARG A 244 -2.33 6.61 17.95
C ARG A 244 -3.21 5.69 17.13
N LEU A 245 -2.62 4.60 16.63
CA LEU A 245 -3.23 3.64 15.73
C LEU A 245 -3.51 2.35 16.50
N LYS A 246 -4.73 1.81 16.35
CA LYS A 246 -5.08 0.49 16.86
C LYS A 246 -4.93 -0.52 15.71
N PRO A 247 -3.97 -1.45 15.77
CA PRO A 247 -3.82 -2.49 14.76
C PRO A 247 -5.09 -3.32 14.58
N TRP A 248 -5.30 -3.80 13.36
CA TRP A 248 -6.42 -4.67 13.02
C TRP A 248 -6.01 -6.14 12.99
N TYR A 249 -4.75 -6.44 12.65
CA TYR A 249 -4.22 -7.77 12.41
C TYR A 249 -2.90 -7.97 13.12
N PHE A 250 -2.49 -9.23 13.23
CA PHE A 250 -1.17 -9.62 13.71
C PHE A 250 -0.07 -9.00 12.84
N SER A 251 1.03 -8.56 13.48
CA SER A 251 2.25 -8.17 12.78
C SER A 251 3.48 -8.70 13.54
N PRO A 252 4.47 -9.31 12.84
CA PRO A 252 5.61 -10.00 13.47
C PRO A 252 6.70 -9.03 13.95
N TYR A 253 6.31 -8.04 14.74
CA TYR A 253 7.28 -7.27 15.50
C TYR A 253 7.98 -8.15 16.56
N PRO A 254 9.21 -7.81 16.99
CA PRO A 254 9.91 -8.55 18.05
C PRO A 254 9.02 -8.76 19.29
N GLN A 255 9.04 -9.97 19.83
CA GLN A 255 8.14 -10.41 20.91
C GLN A 255 8.21 -9.51 22.14
N GLU A 256 9.40 -9.01 22.48
CA GLU A 256 9.59 -8.10 23.61
C GLU A 256 8.89 -6.73 23.45
N LEU A 257 8.46 -6.39 22.23
CA LEU A 257 7.71 -5.16 21.95
C LEU A 257 6.21 -5.38 21.91
N THR A 258 5.74 -6.60 21.68
CA THR A 258 4.32 -6.91 21.58
C THR A 258 3.63 -6.96 22.94
N THR A 259 4.39 -7.09 24.03
CA THR A 259 3.88 -7.05 25.40
C THR A 259 3.69 -5.63 25.93
N LEU A 260 4.13 -4.62 25.18
CA LEU A 260 4.06 -3.23 25.62
C LEU A 260 2.68 -2.63 25.29
N PRO A 261 2.13 -1.76 26.14
CA PRO A 261 0.83 -1.11 25.86
C PRO A 261 0.87 -0.18 24.66
N ILE A 262 2.05 0.37 24.32
CA ILE A 262 2.24 1.25 23.17
C ILE A 262 3.59 0.94 22.53
N LEU A 263 3.56 0.67 21.21
CA LEU A 263 4.72 0.59 20.35
C LEU A 263 4.97 1.96 19.70
N TYR A 264 6.15 2.52 19.88
CA TYR A 264 6.51 3.84 19.37
C TYR A 264 7.28 3.74 18.07
N LEU A 265 6.83 4.42 17.02
CA LEU A 265 7.49 4.49 15.72
C LEU A 265 7.96 5.91 15.41
N CYS A 266 9.18 6.04 14.90
CA CYS A 266 9.60 7.27 14.25
C CYS A 266 8.87 7.43 12.92
N GLU A 267 8.09 8.47 12.73
CA GLU A 267 7.28 8.67 11.52
C GLU A 267 8.09 8.86 10.22
N PHE A 268 9.37 9.26 10.33
CA PHE A 268 10.23 9.51 9.18
C PHE A 268 11.05 8.30 8.73
N CYS A 269 11.61 7.50 9.68
CA CYS A 269 12.40 6.32 9.35
C CYS A 269 11.70 5.00 9.69
N LEU A 270 10.52 5.04 10.29
CA LEU A 270 9.68 3.91 10.72
C LEU A 270 10.37 2.97 11.72
N LYS A 271 11.48 3.38 12.33
CA LYS A 271 12.14 2.61 13.39
C LYS A 271 11.19 2.47 14.57
N TYR A 272 11.00 1.24 15.05
CA TYR A 272 10.19 0.91 16.21
C TYR A 272 11.00 0.95 17.50
N LEU A 273 10.39 1.38 18.60
CA LEU A 273 11.02 1.71 19.87
C LEU A 273 10.09 1.34 21.03
N LYS A 274 10.68 0.97 22.18
CA LYS A 274 9.96 0.44 23.33
C LYS A 274 9.36 1.49 24.28
N SER A 275 9.68 2.76 24.11
CA SER A 275 9.16 3.82 25.00
C SER A 275 9.26 5.20 24.36
N LEU A 276 8.43 6.13 24.85
CA LEU A 276 8.47 7.54 24.42
C LEU A 276 9.85 8.18 24.65
N LYS A 277 10.52 7.87 25.75
CA LYS A 277 11.87 8.38 26.05
C LYS A 277 12.90 7.89 25.01
N CYS A 278 12.76 6.62 24.56
CA CYS A 278 13.59 6.10 23.48
C CYS A 278 13.30 6.80 22.15
N LEU A 279 12.02 7.08 21.84
CA LEU A 279 11.63 7.83 20.65
C LEU A 279 12.18 9.26 20.68
N GLN A 280 12.02 9.99 21.76
CA GLN A 280 12.56 11.34 21.91
C GLN A 280 14.07 11.38 21.68
N ARG A 281 14.82 10.46 22.33
CA ARG A 281 16.28 10.34 22.12
C ARG A 281 16.65 9.92 20.68
N HIS A 282 15.82 9.13 20.01
CA HIS A 282 16.02 8.79 18.61
C HIS A 282 15.80 10.01 17.70
N LEU A 283 14.74 10.78 17.94
CA LEU A 283 14.40 11.96 17.14
C LEU A 283 15.49 13.05 17.16
N THR A 284 16.27 13.15 18.26
CA THR A 284 17.44 14.06 18.30
C THR A 284 18.58 13.63 17.38
N LYS A 285 18.62 12.33 16.99
CA LYS A 285 19.66 11.74 16.14
C LYS A 285 19.18 11.41 14.73
N CYS A 286 17.88 11.35 14.53
CA CYS A 286 17.30 11.01 13.23
C CYS A 286 17.31 12.25 12.33
N ASN A 287 18.05 12.18 11.24
CA ASN A 287 18.17 13.29 10.28
C ASN A 287 17.06 13.28 9.22
N LEU A 288 16.26 12.22 9.16
CA LEU A 288 15.17 12.14 8.18
C LEU A 288 13.99 13.03 8.58
N ARG A 289 13.49 13.77 7.60
CA ARG A 289 12.24 14.53 7.67
C ARG A 289 11.30 14.18 6.53
N HIS A 290 11.67 13.17 5.74
CA HIS A 290 10.92 12.59 4.64
C HIS A 290 11.28 11.10 4.50
N PRO A 291 10.49 10.27 3.79
CA PRO A 291 10.87 8.90 3.46
C PRO A 291 12.20 8.85 2.70
N PRO A 292 13.07 7.83 2.96
CA PRO A 292 14.35 7.72 2.26
C PRO A 292 14.11 7.24 0.82
N GLY A 293 14.26 8.13 -0.13
CA GLY A 293 14.05 7.81 -1.55
C GLY A 293 13.99 9.06 -2.41
N ASN A 294 13.60 8.89 -3.65
CA ASN A 294 13.47 9.99 -4.59
C ASN A 294 12.04 10.53 -4.57
N GLU A 295 11.88 11.82 -4.33
CA GLU A 295 10.59 12.47 -4.55
C GLU A 295 10.33 12.52 -6.06
N ILE A 296 9.27 11.86 -6.52
CA ILE A 296 8.92 11.76 -7.93
C ILE A 296 7.64 12.52 -8.30
N TYR A 297 6.94 13.03 -7.30
CA TYR A 297 5.73 13.84 -7.50
C TYR A 297 5.53 14.80 -6.33
N ARG A 298 5.14 16.05 -6.69
CA ARG A 298 4.70 17.04 -5.70
C ARG A 298 3.61 17.94 -6.29
N LYS A 299 2.48 18.03 -5.59
CA LYS A 299 1.44 19.01 -5.87
C LYS A 299 0.82 19.50 -4.56
N GLY A 300 0.95 20.79 -4.28
CA GLY A 300 0.55 21.36 -2.99
C GLY A 300 1.31 20.72 -1.83
N THR A 301 0.58 20.17 -0.87
CA THR A 301 1.14 19.48 0.30
C THR A 301 1.38 17.98 0.08
N ILE A 302 0.96 17.43 -1.06
CA ILE A 302 1.05 16.00 -1.34
C ILE A 302 2.30 15.70 -2.14
N SER A 303 3.08 14.72 -1.66
CA SER A 303 4.26 14.20 -2.36
C SER A 303 4.26 12.69 -2.39
N PHE A 304 4.91 12.12 -3.43
CA PHE A 304 5.20 10.70 -3.54
C PHE A 304 6.70 10.46 -3.64
N PHE A 305 7.17 9.50 -2.85
CA PHE A 305 8.57 9.08 -2.80
C PHE A 305 8.71 7.66 -3.35
N GLU A 306 9.58 7.47 -4.36
CA GLU A 306 9.97 6.16 -4.86
C GLU A 306 11.10 5.60 -4.00
N ILE A 307 10.92 4.43 -3.42
CA ILE A 307 11.87 3.77 -2.53
C ILE A 307 12.18 2.38 -3.08
N ASP A 308 13.45 2.12 -3.35
CA ASP A 308 13.94 0.80 -3.74
C ASP A 308 14.12 -0.06 -2.48
N GLY A 309 13.39 -1.19 -2.40
CA GLY A 309 13.40 -2.09 -1.25
C GLY A 309 14.77 -2.71 -0.98
N ARG A 310 15.61 -2.89 -2.00
CA ARG A 310 16.99 -3.36 -1.85
C ARG A 310 17.91 -2.28 -1.27
N LYS A 311 17.80 -1.04 -1.77
CA LYS A 311 18.65 0.08 -1.35
C LYS A 311 18.28 0.57 0.05
N ASN A 312 17.00 0.58 0.39
CA ASN A 312 16.47 1.08 1.65
C ASN A 312 15.82 -0.05 2.45
N LYS A 313 16.52 -1.19 2.60
CA LYS A 313 16.00 -2.44 3.15
C LYS A 313 15.34 -2.25 4.52
N THR A 314 16.03 -1.63 5.46
CA THR A 314 15.51 -1.42 6.83
C THR A 314 14.22 -0.60 6.85
N TYR A 315 14.15 0.49 6.08
CA TYR A 315 12.93 1.29 5.97
C TYR A 315 11.79 0.47 5.37
N SER A 316 12.05 -0.23 4.28
CA SER A 316 11.06 -1.03 3.56
C SER A 316 10.53 -2.17 4.42
N GLN A 317 11.38 -2.85 5.20
CA GLN A 317 10.96 -3.87 6.16
C GLN A 317 10.11 -3.26 7.29
N ASN A 318 10.50 -2.13 7.85
CA ASN A 318 9.70 -1.43 8.87
C ASN A 318 8.34 -0.98 8.32
N LEU A 319 8.30 -0.50 7.06
CA LEU A 319 7.05 -0.17 6.37
C LEU A 319 6.16 -1.41 6.20
N CYS A 320 6.75 -2.55 5.84
CA CYS A 320 6.02 -3.81 5.71
C CYS A 320 5.45 -4.29 7.06
N LEU A 321 6.20 -4.14 8.16
CA LEU A 321 5.72 -4.47 9.50
C LEU A 321 4.54 -3.56 9.92
N LEU A 322 4.66 -2.26 9.68
CA LEU A 322 3.55 -1.31 9.93
C LEU A 322 2.33 -1.65 9.08
N ALA A 323 2.54 -1.93 7.80
CA ALA A 323 1.46 -2.27 6.87
C ALA A 323 0.75 -3.56 7.25
N LYS A 324 1.49 -4.59 7.74
CA LYS A 324 0.92 -5.86 8.17
C LYS A 324 -0.09 -5.70 9.30
N CYS A 325 0.05 -4.68 10.14
CA CYS A 325 -0.95 -4.36 11.16
C CYS A 325 -2.34 -4.02 10.60
N PHE A 326 -2.44 -3.66 9.31
CA PHE A 326 -3.67 -3.18 8.65
C PHE A 326 -4.02 -3.93 7.35
N LEU A 327 -3.18 -4.89 6.94
CA LEU A 327 -3.38 -5.73 5.75
C LEU A 327 -3.36 -7.21 6.15
N ASP A 328 -4.51 -7.90 6.05
CA ASP A 328 -4.67 -9.29 6.49
C ASP A 328 -3.76 -10.24 5.68
N HIS A 329 -3.80 -10.14 4.36
CA HIS A 329 -3.14 -11.08 3.44
C HIS A 329 -1.69 -10.70 3.07
N LYS A 330 -1.07 -9.74 3.77
CA LYS A 330 0.33 -9.40 3.52
C LYS A 330 1.25 -10.51 4.03
N THR A 331 1.86 -11.26 3.13
CA THR A 331 2.70 -12.42 3.42
C THR A 331 4.19 -12.11 3.48
N LEU A 332 4.67 -11.16 2.65
CA LEU A 332 6.08 -10.83 2.53
C LEU A 332 6.42 -9.54 3.29
N TYR A 333 7.31 -9.65 4.27
CA TYR A 333 7.79 -8.51 5.07
C TYR A 333 9.31 -8.48 5.24
N TYR A 334 10.04 -9.56 4.96
CA TYR A 334 11.49 -9.64 5.05
C TYR A 334 12.21 -9.45 3.71
N ASP A 335 11.71 -10.09 2.64
CA ASP A 335 12.28 -9.96 1.30
C ASP A 335 11.69 -8.76 0.57
N THR A 336 12.32 -7.61 0.76
CA THR A 336 11.90 -6.36 0.13
C THR A 336 12.68 -6.05 -1.16
N ASP A 337 13.71 -6.81 -1.46
CA ASP A 337 14.64 -6.57 -2.57
C ASP A 337 13.94 -6.54 -3.95
N PRO A 338 12.93 -7.40 -4.23
CA PRO A 338 12.20 -7.38 -5.50
C PRO A 338 11.23 -6.20 -5.67
N PHE A 339 10.98 -5.41 -4.62
CA PHE A 339 9.91 -4.42 -4.62
C PHE A 339 10.40 -2.97 -4.69
N LEU A 340 9.57 -2.15 -5.32
CA LEU A 340 9.55 -0.70 -5.18
C LEU A 340 8.40 -0.31 -4.25
N PHE A 341 8.60 0.71 -3.44
CA PHE A 341 7.59 1.27 -2.55
C PHE A 341 7.34 2.72 -2.91
N TYR A 342 6.10 3.07 -3.16
CA TYR A 342 5.68 4.43 -3.47
C TYR A 342 4.93 4.98 -2.27
N VAL A 343 5.61 5.82 -1.49
CA VAL A 343 5.09 6.38 -0.24
C VAL A 343 4.49 7.74 -0.48
N MET A 344 3.20 7.87 -0.19
CA MET A 344 2.47 9.13 -0.22
C MET A 344 2.56 9.84 1.12
N THR A 345 2.85 11.13 1.08
CA THR A 345 3.02 11.97 2.26
C THR A 345 2.24 13.28 2.14
N GLU A 346 1.88 13.84 3.31
CA GLU A 346 1.49 15.23 3.46
C GLU A 346 2.63 16.03 4.10
N TYR A 347 2.92 17.20 3.53
CA TYR A 347 3.97 18.10 4.00
C TYR A 347 3.41 19.19 4.91
N ASP A 348 4.08 19.41 6.03
CA ASP A 348 3.90 20.58 6.90
C ASP A 348 5.26 21.10 7.42
N ALA A 349 5.24 22.06 8.32
CA ALA A 349 6.46 22.69 8.88
C ALA A 349 7.39 21.70 9.61
N LYS A 350 6.91 20.49 9.97
CA LYS A 350 7.70 19.44 10.65
C LYS A 350 8.33 18.48 9.67
N GLY A 351 7.85 18.42 8.43
CA GLY A 351 8.34 17.53 7.38
C GLY A 351 7.23 16.80 6.62
N PHE A 352 7.56 15.66 6.05
CA PHE A 352 6.68 14.84 5.21
C PHE A 352 6.11 13.69 6.02
N HIS A 353 4.83 13.76 6.35
CA HIS A 353 4.12 12.78 7.17
C HIS A 353 3.52 11.69 6.28
N ILE A 354 3.80 10.43 6.59
CA ILE A 354 3.27 9.30 5.83
C ILE A 354 1.74 9.23 5.93
N VAL A 355 1.08 9.16 4.78
CA VAL A 355 -0.38 9.02 4.64
C VAL A 355 -0.76 7.60 4.23
N GLY A 356 0.04 7.02 3.36
CA GLY A 356 -0.17 5.70 2.81
C GLY A 356 0.92 5.32 1.82
N TYR A 357 0.81 4.15 1.23
CA TYR A 357 1.75 3.67 0.23
C TYR A 357 1.12 2.60 -0.64
N PHE A 358 1.78 2.29 -1.74
CA PHE A 358 1.64 1.00 -2.39
C PHE A 358 3.03 0.43 -2.73
N SER A 359 3.10 -0.89 -2.84
CA SER A 359 4.28 -1.59 -3.36
C SER A 359 4.00 -2.15 -4.75
N LYS A 360 5.06 -2.27 -5.53
CA LYS A 360 5.06 -2.80 -6.89
C LYS A 360 6.27 -3.70 -7.06
N GLU A 361 6.11 -4.85 -7.68
CA GLU A 361 7.24 -5.68 -8.11
C GLU A 361 8.04 -4.94 -9.20
N LYS A 362 9.35 -5.05 -9.14
CA LYS A 362 10.25 -4.50 -10.18
C LYS A 362 10.01 -5.18 -11.52
N GLU A 363 9.73 -6.49 -11.48
CA GLU A 363 9.32 -7.32 -12.60
C GLU A 363 8.14 -8.16 -12.16
N SER A 364 6.99 -8.00 -12.79
CA SER A 364 5.81 -8.81 -12.57
C SER A 364 5.49 -9.62 -13.82
N THR A 365 5.35 -10.93 -13.67
CA THR A 365 4.96 -11.84 -14.76
C THR A 365 3.49 -11.69 -15.14
N GLU A 366 2.68 -11.20 -14.21
CA GLU A 366 1.23 -11.03 -14.37
C GLU A 366 0.85 -9.57 -14.71
N ASP A 367 1.83 -8.70 -14.96
CA ASP A 367 1.67 -7.25 -15.17
C ASP A 367 0.95 -6.55 -14.02
N TYR A 368 1.22 -6.98 -12.77
CA TYR A 368 0.69 -6.28 -11.61
C TYR A 368 1.39 -4.93 -11.45
N ASN A 369 0.62 -3.85 -11.45
CA ASN A 369 1.13 -2.50 -11.17
C ASN A 369 1.06 -2.13 -9.68
N VAL A 370 0.37 -2.92 -8.88
CA VAL A 370 0.28 -2.80 -7.42
C VAL A 370 0.27 -4.20 -6.80
N ALA A 371 1.17 -4.46 -5.84
CA ALA A 371 1.17 -5.66 -5.03
C ALA A 371 0.39 -5.44 -3.72
N CYS A 372 0.77 -4.44 -2.93
CA CYS A 372 0.04 -4.06 -1.72
C CYS A 372 -0.30 -2.58 -1.76
N ILE A 373 -1.45 -2.19 -1.22
CA ILE A 373 -1.88 -0.80 -1.12
C ILE A 373 -2.53 -0.53 0.24
N LEU A 374 -2.13 0.55 0.91
CA LEU A 374 -2.62 0.94 2.21
C LEU A 374 -2.72 2.45 2.35
N THR A 375 -3.88 2.93 2.79
CA THR A 375 -4.02 4.25 3.41
C THR A 375 -4.12 4.05 4.92
N LEU A 376 -3.26 4.73 5.68
CA LEU A 376 -3.27 4.64 7.14
C LEU A 376 -4.62 5.09 7.73
N PRO A 377 -5.11 4.45 8.80
CA PRO A 377 -6.45 4.68 9.36
C PRO A 377 -6.85 6.16 9.54
N PRO A 378 -5.99 7.08 10.05
CA PRO A 378 -6.37 8.48 10.23
C PRO A 378 -6.66 9.24 8.94
N TYR A 379 -6.22 8.71 7.80
CA TYR A 379 -6.34 9.34 6.49
C TYR A 379 -7.36 8.65 5.58
N GLN A 380 -7.99 7.58 6.05
CA GLN A 380 -9.03 6.88 5.31
C GLN A 380 -10.29 7.73 5.10
N ARG A 381 -11.08 7.43 4.05
CA ARG A 381 -12.32 8.14 3.67
C ARG A 381 -12.13 9.62 3.28
N ARG A 382 -10.90 10.04 2.96
CA ARG A 382 -10.55 11.39 2.49
C ARG A 382 -10.11 11.44 1.02
N GLY A 383 -10.29 10.36 0.27
CA GLY A 383 -9.91 10.26 -1.15
C GLY A 383 -8.46 9.80 -1.41
N TYR A 384 -7.63 9.64 -0.39
CA TYR A 384 -6.22 9.25 -0.55
C TYR A 384 -6.03 7.85 -1.15
N GLY A 385 -6.89 6.88 -0.80
CA GLY A 385 -6.83 5.55 -1.40
C GLY A 385 -7.04 5.59 -2.91
N LYS A 386 -8.00 6.39 -3.39
CA LYS A 386 -8.22 6.58 -4.82
C LYS A 386 -7.05 7.32 -5.48
N LEU A 387 -6.42 8.27 -4.77
CA LEU A 387 -5.24 8.98 -5.26
C LEU A 387 -4.03 8.04 -5.42
N LEU A 388 -3.83 7.10 -4.48
CA LEU A 388 -2.81 6.05 -4.60
C LEU A 388 -3.05 5.16 -5.84
N ILE A 389 -4.30 4.74 -6.06
CA ILE A 389 -4.67 3.96 -7.24
C ILE A 389 -4.41 4.76 -8.52
N GLU A 390 -4.88 6.01 -8.60
CA GLU A 390 -4.64 6.90 -9.74
C GLU A 390 -3.14 7.04 -10.02
N PHE A 391 -2.33 7.27 -8.99
CA PHE A 391 -0.89 7.40 -9.14
C PHE A 391 -0.23 6.13 -9.71
N SER A 392 -0.68 4.94 -9.30
CA SER A 392 -0.17 3.68 -9.84
C SER A 392 -0.43 3.54 -11.35
N TYR A 393 -1.57 4.04 -11.83
CA TYR A 393 -1.89 4.03 -13.26
C TYR A 393 -1.17 5.16 -14.02
N GLU A 394 -0.94 6.31 -13.41
CA GLU A 394 -0.09 7.35 -14.02
C GLU A 394 1.35 6.85 -14.22
N LEU A 395 1.90 6.07 -13.28
CA LEU A 395 3.19 5.40 -13.51
C LEU A 395 3.11 4.40 -14.67
N SER A 396 2.04 3.60 -14.76
CA SER A 396 1.84 2.63 -15.83
C SER A 396 1.75 3.31 -17.21
N LYS A 397 1.10 4.48 -17.31
CA LYS A 397 1.05 5.27 -18.54
C LYS A 397 2.45 5.72 -18.98
N VAL A 398 3.27 6.21 -18.06
CA VAL A 398 4.65 6.62 -18.37
C VAL A 398 5.52 5.40 -18.73
N GLU A 399 5.26 4.23 -18.16
CA GLU A 399 5.92 2.97 -18.52
C GLU A 399 5.45 2.39 -19.87
N GLY A 400 4.36 2.91 -20.44
CA GLY A 400 3.77 2.40 -21.68
C GLY A 400 3.18 1.00 -21.53
N LYS A 401 2.66 0.66 -20.34
CA LYS A 401 2.12 -0.66 -20.00
C LYS A 401 0.72 -0.56 -19.42
N THR A 402 -0.11 -1.58 -19.66
CA THR A 402 -1.34 -1.77 -18.89
C THR A 402 -1.03 -2.51 -17.59
N GLY A 403 -1.84 -2.30 -16.57
CA GLY A 403 -1.65 -2.94 -15.26
C GLY A 403 -2.95 -3.28 -14.57
N THR A 404 -2.84 -4.14 -13.57
CA THR A 404 -3.92 -4.56 -12.67
C THR A 404 -3.35 -4.74 -11.27
N PRO A 405 -4.12 -4.55 -10.20
CA PRO A 405 -3.65 -4.91 -8.86
C PRO A 405 -3.51 -6.43 -8.70
N GLU A 406 -2.59 -6.87 -7.84
CA GLU A 406 -2.46 -8.28 -7.44
C GLU A 406 -3.78 -8.79 -6.86
N LYS A 407 -4.16 -10.01 -7.25
CA LYS A 407 -5.41 -10.67 -6.83
C LYS A 407 -5.11 -11.82 -5.85
N PRO A 408 -6.02 -12.09 -4.88
CA PRO A 408 -7.36 -11.51 -4.70
C PRO A 408 -7.33 -10.14 -4.00
N LEU A 409 -8.25 -9.26 -4.39
CA LEU A 409 -8.45 -7.98 -3.70
C LEU A 409 -9.26 -8.18 -2.42
N SER A 410 -8.93 -7.41 -1.35
CA SER A 410 -9.84 -7.28 -0.21
C SER A 410 -11.12 -6.56 -0.63
N ASP A 411 -12.21 -6.73 0.14
CA ASP A 411 -13.50 -6.06 -0.14
C ASP A 411 -13.34 -4.55 -0.29
N LEU A 412 -12.57 -3.93 0.62
CA LEU A 412 -12.29 -2.49 0.56
C LEU A 412 -11.44 -2.12 -0.66
N GLY A 413 -10.48 -2.96 -1.02
CA GLY A 413 -9.68 -2.83 -2.23
C GLY A 413 -10.56 -2.88 -3.47
N LEU A 414 -11.40 -3.90 -3.59
CA LEU A 414 -12.31 -4.09 -4.72
C LEU A 414 -13.26 -2.90 -4.89
N LEU A 415 -13.87 -2.40 -3.83
CA LEU A 415 -14.74 -1.22 -3.86
C LEU A 415 -13.98 0.03 -4.34
N SER A 416 -12.75 0.22 -3.86
CA SER A 416 -11.92 1.37 -4.22
C SER A 416 -11.50 1.33 -5.68
N TYR A 417 -11.06 0.18 -6.18
CA TYR A 417 -10.66 -0.04 -7.58
C TYR A 417 -11.86 0.10 -8.52
N ARG A 418 -13.00 -0.54 -8.22
CA ARG A 418 -14.23 -0.37 -8.99
C ARG A 418 -14.65 1.09 -9.09
N SER A 419 -14.59 1.82 -7.98
CA SER A 419 -14.91 3.25 -7.98
C SER A 419 -13.93 4.08 -8.82
N TYR A 420 -12.64 3.74 -8.85
CA TYR A 420 -11.65 4.41 -9.69
C TYR A 420 -11.85 4.07 -11.18
N TRP A 421 -11.95 2.79 -11.52
CA TRP A 421 -12.14 2.33 -12.89
C TRP A 421 -13.43 2.89 -13.50
N SER A 422 -14.55 2.83 -12.76
CA SER A 422 -15.83 3.40 -13.19
C SER A 422 -15.71 4.88 -13.52
N GLN A 423 -15.10 5.68 -12.63
CA GLN A 423 -14.92 7.11 -12.87
C GLN A 423 -14.04 7.38 -14.10
N THR A 424 -12.92 6.69 -14.22
CA THR A 424 -11.95 6.91 -15.30
C THR A 424 -12.52 6.50 -16.66
N ILE A 425 -13.23 5.38 -16.72
CA ILE A 425 -13.87 4.92 -17.97
C ILE A 425 -15.02 5.85 -18.36
N LEU A 426 -15.88 6.24 -17.41
CA LEU A 426 -16.99 7.16 -17.69
C LEU A 426 -16.50 8.54 -18.15
N GLU A 427 -15.40 9.07 -17.60
CA GLU A 427 -14.78 10.31 -18.10
C GLU A 427 -14.45 10.19 -19.60
N ILE A 428 -13.83 9.10 -20.03
CA ILE A 428 -13.50 8.88 -21.45
C ILE A 428 -14.77 8.79 -22.30
N LEU A 429 -15.75 7.98 -21.86
CA LEU A 429 -17.00 7.79 -22.61
C LEU A 429 -17.80 9.09 -22.78
N MET A 430 -17.80 9.94 -21.75
CA MET A 430 -18.49 11.24 -21.78
C MET A 430 -17.73 12.31 -22.60
N ASP A 431 -16.43 12.11 -22.82
CA ASP A 431 -15.61 13.02 -23.62
C ASP A 431 -15.56 12.66 -25.11
N LEU A 432 -16.10 11.49 -25.49
CA LEU A 432 -16.17 11.08 -26.89
C LEU A 432 -17.00 12.07 -27.71
N LYS A 433 -16.42 12.51 -28.82
CA LYS A 433 -17.10 13.38 -29.79
C LYS A 433 -17.52 12.58 -31.02
N PRO A 434 -18.67 12.89 -31.61
CA PRO A 434 -19.01 12.33 -32.92
C PRO A 434 -17.97 12.76 -33.97
N ASP A 435 -17.49 11.82 -34.76
CA ASP A 435 -16.61 12.10 -35.88
C ASP A 435 -17.47 12.14 -37.14
N ASN A 436 -17.32 13.21 -37.95
CA ASN A 436 -17.99 13.44 -39.25
C ASN A 436 -19.52 13.18 -39.26
N GLY A 437 -20.23 13.38 -38.12
CA GLY A 437 -21.66 13.14 -38.03
C GLY A 437 -22.02 11.65 -37.75
N GLU A 438 -21.04 10.76 -37.65
CA GLU A 438 -21.22 9.40 -37.24
C GLU A 438 -21.28 9.29 -35.71
N ARG A 439 -21.85 8.18 -35.21
CA ARG A 439 -21.89 7.89 -33.76
C ARG A 439 -20.46 7.66 -33.26
N PRO A 440 -20.12 8.20 -32.08
CA PRO A 440 -18.80 7.98 -31.49
C PRO A 440 -18.53 6.48 -31.35
N GLN A 441 -17.34 6.06 -31.72
CA GLN A 441 -16.89 4.67 -31.59
C GLN A 441 -15.61 4.66 -30.76
N ILE A 442 -15.49 3.68 -29.90
CA ILE A 442 -14.27 3.40 -29.12
C ILE A 442 -14.16 1.89 -28.92
N THR A 443 -12.96 1.35 -28.94
CA THR A 443 -12.73 -0.08 -28.67
C THR A 443 -12.34 -0.28 -27.20
N ILE A 444 -12.51 -1.51 -26.71
CA ILE A 444 -12.00 -1.90 -25.37
C ILE A 444 -10.47 -1.71 -25.31
N ASN A 445 -9.78 -1.93 -26.44
CA ASN A 445 -8.35 -1.71 -26.56
C ASN A 445 -8.00 -0.23 -26.34
N ASP A 446 -8.69 0.69 -27.01
CA ASP A 446 -8.45 2.13 -26.86
C ASP A 446 -8.67 2.58 -25.41
N ILE A 447 -9.75 2.11 -24.77
CA ILE A 447 -9.99 2.40 -23.35
C ILE A 447 -8.84 1.87 -22.48
N SER A 448 -8.41 0.64 -22.73
CA SER A 448 -7.30 0.01 -22.00
C SER A 448 -5.99 0.79 -22.18
N GLU A 449 -5.65 1.21 -23.40
CA GLU A 449 -4.44 1.98 -23.72
C GLU A 449 -4.47 3.37 -23.09
N ILE A 450 -5.57 4.10 -23.24
CA ILE A 450 -5.72 5.46 -22.68
C ILE A 450 -5.62 5.45 -21.15
N THR A 451 -6.22 4.44 -20.52
CA THR A 451 -6.30 4.35 -19.03
C THR A 451 -5.13 3.60 -18.41
N SER A 452 -4.42 2.80 -19.18
CA SER A 452 -3.48 1.76 -18.72
C SER A 452 -4.13 0.66 -17.85
N VAL A 453 -5.45 0.55 -17.87
CA VAL A 453 -6.21 -0.50 -17.16
C VAL A 453 -6.26 -1.74 -18.05
N LYS A 454 -6.02 -2.95 -17.50
CA LYS A 454 -6.14 -4.20 -18.27
C LYS A 454 -7.54 -4.39 -18.85
N LYS A 455 -7.62 -4.98 -20.03
CA LYS A 455 -8.87 -5.19 -20.79
C LYS A 455 -9.94 -5.93 -19.96
N GLU A 456 -9.53 -6.92 -19.20
CA GLU A 456 -10.41 -7.70 -18.32
C GLU A 456 -11.08 -6.82 -17.26
N ASP A 457 -10.31 -5.88 -16.68
CA ASP A 457 -10.82 -4.94 -15.69
C ASP A 457 -11.72 -3.87 -16.32
N VAL A 458 -11.43 -3.46 -17.56
CA VAL A 458 -12.32 -2.59 -18.35
C VAL A 458 -13.65 -3.29 -18.61
N ILE A 459 -13.64 -4.52 -19.15
CA ILE A 459 -14.84 -5.29 -19.43
C ILE A 459 -15.65 -5.53 -18.16
N SER A 460 -15.01 -5.99 -17.08
CA SER A 460 -15.68 -6.24 -15.81
C SER A 460 -16.33 -4.99 -15.23
N THR A 461 -15.70 -3.82 -15.45
CA THR A 461 -16.24 -2.52 -14.98
C THR A 461 -17.44 -2.09 -15.81
N LEU A 462 -17.39 -2.25 -17.15
CA LEU A 462 -18.52 -1.95 -18.04
C LEU A 462 -19.71 -2.87 -17.73
N GLN A 463 -19.47 -4.14 -17.41
CA GLN A 463 -20.48 -5.08 -16.97
C GLN A 463 -21.08 -4.69 -15.61
N TYR A 464 -20.21 -4.35 -14.64
CA TYR A 464 -20.65 -3.90 -13.33
C TYR A 464 -21.55 -2.64 -13.37
N LEU A 465 -21.28 -1.76 -14.33
CA LEU A 465 -22.07 -0.54 -14.57
C LEU A 465 -23.33 -0.81 -15.43
N ASN A 466 -23.55 -2.05 -15.88
CA ASN A 466 -24.59 -2.42 -16.85
C ASN A 466 -24.57 -1.57 -18.13
N LEU A 467 -23.37 -1.13 -18.55
CA LEU A 467 -23.21 -0.30 -19.75
C LEU A 467 -23.10 -1.13 -21.03
N ILE A 468 -22.59 -2.37 -20.93
CA ILE A 468 -22.26 -3.21 -22.08
C ILE A 468 -23.33 -4.28 -22.27
N ASN A 469 -23.91 -4.31 -23.47
CA ASN A 469 -24.89 -5.30 -23.89
C ASN A 469 -24.39 -5.97 -25.17
N TYR A 470 -24.54 -7.29 -25.26
CA TYR A 470 -24.21 -8.03 -26.46
C TYR A 470 -25.46 -8.23 -27.31
N TYR A 471 -25.43 -7.73 -28.55
CA TYR A 471 -26.55 -7.83 -29.45
C TYR A 471 -26.07 -8.07 -30.90
N LYS A 472 -26.58 -9.14 -31.54
CA LYS A 472 -26.29 -9.51 -32.95
C LYS A 472 -24.77 -9.51 -33.27
N GLY A 473 -23.95 -10.15 -32.42
CA GLY A 473 -22.52 -10.28 -32.66
C GLY A 473 -21.67 -9.05 -32.30
N GLN A 474 -22.27 -8.02 -31.76
CA GLN A 474 -21.57 -6.76 -31.39
C GLN A 474 -21.88 -6.36 -29.93
N TYR A 475 -20.92 -5.70 -29.32
CA TYR A 475 -21.15 -5.05 -28.04
C TYR A 475 -21.70 -3.64 -28.25
N ILE A 476 -22.75 -3.32 -27.53
CA ILE A 476 -23.39 -2.01 -27.55
C ILE A 476 -23.20 -1.38 -26.17
N LEU A 477 -22.65 -0.17 -26.12
CA LEU A 477 -22.59 0.65 -24.92
C LEU A 477 -23.79 1.58 -24.87
N THR A 478 -24.51 1.52 -23.74
CA THR A 478 -25.65 2.41 -23.48
C THR A 478 -25.38 3.22 -22.23
N LEU A 479 -25.34 4.52 -22.37
CA LEU A 479 -25.21 5.45 -21.24
C LEU A 479 -26.59 6.00 -20.86
N SER A 480 -27.01 5.73 -19.62
CA SER A 480 -28.25 6.31 -19.06
C SER A 480 -27.98 7.65 -18.37
N GLU A 481 -29.03 8.46 -18.23
CA GLU A 481 -28.95 9.74 -17.54
C GLU A 481 -28.53 9.60 -16.08
N ASP A 482 -29.09 8.62 -15.36
CA ASP A 482 -28.76 8.32 -13.96
C ASP A 482 -27.26 8.05 -13.75
N ILE A 483 -26.61 7.34 -14.70
CA ILE A 483 -25.17 7.05 -14.65
C ILE A 483 -24.37 8.32 -14.85
N VAL A 484 -24.74 9.16 -15.80
CA VAL A 484 -24.09 10.45 -16.06
C VAL A 484 -24.19 11.37 -14.85
N GLU A 485 -25.39 11.54 -14.31
CA GLU A 485 -25.60 12.35 -13.10
C GLU A 485 -24.88 11.79 -11.87
N GLY A 486 -24.90 10.46 -11.70
CA GLY A 486 -24.17 9.79 -10.63
C GLY A 486 -22.67 10.03 -10.72
N HIS A 487 -22.12 9.95 -11.94
CA HIS A 487 -20.71 10.23 -12.21
C HIS A 487 -20.36 11.69 -11.89
N GLU A 488 -21.14 12.66 -12.37
CA GLU A 488 -20.91 14.09 -12.14
C GLU A 488 -20.95 14.42 -10.64
N ARG A 489 -21.94 13.91 -9.91
CA ARG A 489 -22.01 14.06 -8.44
C ARG A 489 -20.79 13.49 -7.74
N ALA A 490 -20.24 12.37 -8.23
CA ALA A 490 -19.01 11.77 -7.71
C ALA A 490 -17.78 12.63 -8.03
N MET A 491 -17.72 13.22 -9.23
CA MET A 491 -16.63 14.08 -9.65
C MET A 491 -16.59 15.39 -8.88
N GLN A 492 -17.73 16.01 -8.62
CA GLN A 492 -17.82 17.23 -7.78
C GLN A 492 -17.26 17.01 -6.37
N LYS A 493 -17.38 15.79 -5.82
CA LYS A 493 -16.84 15.42 -4.50
C LYS A 493 -15.36 15.03 -4.54
N ARG A 494 -14.76 14.87 -5.72
CA ARG A 494 -13.39 14.42 -5.87
C ARG A 494 -12.44 15.61 -5.98
N HIS A 495 -11.90 16.06 -4.83
CA HIS A 495 -10.97 17.19 -4.78
C HIS A 495 -9.52 16.79 -5.06
N LEU A 496 -9.16 15.52 -4.82
CA LEU A 496 -7.79 15.02 -4.99
C LEU A 496 -7.63 14.31 -6.33
N ARG A 497 -6.74 14.85 -7.18
CA ARG A 497 -6.38 14.28 -8.49
C ARG A 497 -4.89 14.42 -8.74
N ILE A 498 -4.33 13.41 -9.39
CA ILE A 498 -2.94 13.47 -9.87
C ILE A 498 -2.88 14.43 -11.07
N ASP A 499 -1.85 15.25 -11.08
CA ASP A 499 -1.48 16.11 -12.20
C ASP A 499 -0.22 15.53 -12.85
N SER A 500 -0.36 14.96 -14.03
CA SER A 500 0.75 14.30 -14.73
C SER A 500 1.93 15.25 -14.99
N LYS A 501 1.67 16.57 -15.07
CA LYS A 501 2.72 17.58 -15.25
C LYS A 501 3.63 17.73 -14.02
N CYS A 502 3.16 17.30 -12.86
CA CYS A 502 3.92 17.31 -11.61
C CYS A 502 4.67 15.98 -11.34
N LEU A 503 4.58 15.01 -12.26
CA LEU A 503 5.22 13.72 -12.16
C LEU A 503 6.61 13.75 -12.81
N HIS A 504 7.66 13.53 -12.02
CA HIS A 504 9.06 13.43 -12.44
C HIS A 504 9.53 11.98 -12.31
N PHE A 505 9.08 11.13 -13.22
CA PHE A 505 9.35 9.70 -13.18
C PHE A 505 10.02 9.25 -14.48
N THR A 506 11.13 8.52 -14.33
CA THR A 506 11.82 7.88 -15.45
C THR A 506 11.75 6.36 -15.24
N PRO A 507 11.05 5.63 -16.12
CA PRO A 507 10.97 4.18 -16.05
C PRO A 507 12.35 3.54 -16.11
N LYS A 508 12.56 2.50 -15.32
CA LYS A 508 13.81 1.72 -15.29
C LYS A 508 13.52 0.33 -15.84
N ASP A 509 14.37 -0.10 -16.76
CA ASP A 509 14.34 -1.48 -17.23
C ASP A 509 15.07 -2.37 -16.20
N TRP A 510 14.28 -3.13 -15.45
CA TRP A 510 14.78 -3.98 -14.39
C TRP A 510 15.27 -5.33 -14.91
N SER A 511 14.81 -5.78 -16.09
CA SER A 511 15.20 -7.05 -16.73
C SER A 511 16.70 -7.11 -17.02
N LYS A 512 17.32 -5.95 -17.30
CA LYS A 512 18.75 -5.82 -17.62
C LYS A 512 19.67 -5.76 -16.41
N ARG A 513 19.15 -5.75 -15.19
CA ARG A 513 19.95 -5.51 -13.97
C ARG A 513 20.39 -6.76 -13.21
N GLY A 514 20.31 -7.95 -13.80
CA GLY A 514 20.75 -9.20 -13.17
C GLY A 514 19.85 -9.65 -12.01
N LYS A 515 19.92 -10.92 -11.63
CA LYS A 515 19.11 -11.51 -10.55
C LYS A 515 19.36 -10.75 -9.23
N TRP A 516 18.29 -10.38 -8.59
CA TRP A 516 18.22 -9.70 -7.27
C TRP A 516 18.86 -10.52 -6.16
#